data_5b9ab234fa340a30b45595af4c758b41
#
_entry.id   5b9ab234fa340a30b45595af4c758b41
#
_cell.length_a   1.000
_cell.length_b   1.000
_cell.length_c   1.000
_cell.angle_alpha   90.00
_cell.angle_beta   90.00
_cell.angle_gamma   90.00
#
_symmetry.space_group_name_H-M   'P 1'
#
loop_
_entity.id
_entity.type
_entity.pdbx_description
1 polymer ?
#
loop_
_entity_poly.entity_id
_entity_poly.type
_entity_poly.pdbx_seq_one_letter_code
_entity_poly.pdbx_strand_id
1 'polypeptide(L)'
;MKIWQHEKWALCYTEAIFYIRLMNIKQNISQGSKRMNKNDFAKYPPMGWNSWDCYGAAVTEKELRQNADYMAEHLKEHGWEYVICDIQWYEPTADTSHYHNFADLCVDEYGRVIPAPNRFPSAADGKGFGPIAEYVHSKGLKFGIHIMRGIPRQAVHQNTPVKGTSYTARQIAHPASICAWNTDMYGVDATKPGAQEYYDSIIELYASWGVDFIKVDDICVKYGQAGNENTLQYGGDEIELLHNAILHSGREIVLSLSPGPAMLEQAEHLRANANMWRITNDLWDSWGNIMEMFGRCDSWSPYVSEGCYPDCDMIPIGHLSIRGCEHGLSERWTRLTKAEQRTLFSLWCIFRSPLMLGCELTDVDEWTMSLLTNDAVLGLTKHSHGAHQVLRTFDFIVWQAEGEHGEQYVAMFNIAGWPDTFSVSTEKLGLEGAWEVTDLWTGEKEGTIDRALTAAVETHGVKLVCLKKA
;
A
#
# COMPACT_ATOMS: atom_id res chain seq x y z
N MET A 1 51.59 4.43 -37.06
CA MET A 1 51.92 5.15 -35.80
C MET A 1 50.84 6.13 -35.32
N LYS A 2 49.77 6.42 -36.07
CA LYS A 2 48.70 7.37 -35.64
C LYS A 2 47.46 6.65 -34.99
N ILE A 3 47.28 5.38 -35.16
CA ILE A 3 46.10 4.62 -34.63
C ILE A 3 46.32 4.28 -33.15
N TRP A 4 47.55 4.05 -32.71
CA TRP A 4 47.88 3.68 -31.32
C TRP A 4 47.77 4.83 -30.31
N GLN A 5 47.71 6.08 -30.74
CA GLN A 5 47.55 7.24 -29.88
C GLN A 5 46.08 7.50 -29.53
N HIS A 6 45.13 7.18 -30.41
CA HIS A 6 43.70 7.40 -30.15
C HIS A 6 43.11 6.42 -29.10
N GLU A 7 43.55 5.19 -29.10
CA GLU A 7 43.05 4.21 -28.11
C GLU A 7 43.55 4.50 -26.67
N LYS A 8 44.75 5.00 -26.52
CA LYS A 8 45.27 5.42 -25.19
C LYS A 8 44.55 6.67 -24.63
N TRP A 9 44.09 7.57 -25.47
CA TRP A 9 43.32 8.74 -25.03
C TRP A 9 41.88 8.36 -24.62
N ALA A 10 41.27 7.42 -25.28
CA ALA A 10 39.93 6.92 -24.94
C ALA A 10 39.94 6.13 -23.61
N LEU A 11 40.94 5.32 -23.35
CA LEU A 11 41.08 4.61 -22.05
C LEU A 11 41.36 5.58 -20.90
N CYS A 12 42.25 6.59 -21.10
CA CYS A 12 42.49 7.61 -20.08
C CYS A 12 41.25 8.46 -19.77
N TYR A 13 40.39 8.72 -20.77
CA TYR A 13 39.17 9.51 -20.59
C TYR A 13 38.10 8.73 -19.80
N THR A 14 37.96 7.45 -20.08
CA THR A 14 37.04 6.56 -19.33
C THR A 14 37.48 6.33 -17.90
N GLU A 15 38.79 6.13 -17.64
CA GLU A 15 39.32 6.03 -16.28
C GLU A 15 39.20 7.36 -15.51
N ALA A 16 39.41 8.50 -16.17
CA ALA A 16 39.24 9.81 -15.52
C ALA A 16 37.75 10.09 -15.18
N ILE A 17 36.81 9.73 -16.03
CA ILE A 17 35.37 9.86 -15.75
C ILE A 17 34.98 8.91 -14.59
N PHE A 18 35.52 7.69 -14.57
CA PHE A 18 35.27 6.73 -13.48
C PHE A 18 35.85 7.25 -12.16
N TYR A 19 37.05 7.81 -12.16
CA TYR A 19 37.68 8.43 -10.99
C TYR A 19 36.95 9.69 -10.51
N ILE A 20 36.45 10.53 -11.42
CA ILE A 20 35.62 11.71 -11.08
C ILE A 20 34.27 11.26 -10.50
N ARG A 21 33.63 10.22 -11.03
CA ARG A 21 32.42 9.65 -10.43
C ARG A 21 32.69 9.06 -9.03
N LEU A 22 33.79 8.32 -8.85
CA LEU A 22 34.21 7.80 -7.54
C LEU A 22 34.54 8.91 -6.54
N MET A 23 35.16 10.00 -6.99
CA MET A 23 35.46 11.16 -6.15
C MET A 23 34.19 11.92 -5.78
N ASN A 24 33.24 12.10 -6.69
CA ASN A 24 31.94 12.72 -6.40
C ASN A 24 31.12 11.85 -5.45
N ILE A 25 31.14 10.52 -5.59
CA ILE A 25 30.53 9.58 -4.65
C ILE A 25 31.20 9.69 -3.26
N LYS A 26 32.53 9.75 -3.21
CA LYS A 26 33.27 9.93 -1.94
C LYS A 26 33.08 11.31 -1.32
N GLN A 27 32.92 12.37 -2.11
CA GLN A 27 32.62 13.72 -1.60
C GLN A 27 31.18 13.82 -1.09
N ASN A 28 30.22 13.18 -1.74
CA ASN A 28 28.83 13.09 -1.23
C ASN A 28 28.74 12.26 0.05
N ILE A 29 29.59 11.23 0.21
CA ILE A 29 29.70 10.45 1.45
C ILE A 29 30.37 11.28 2.57
N SER A 30 31.26 12.21 2.24
CA SER A 30 31.98 13.06 3.23
C SER A 30 31.21 14.29 3.68
N GLN A 31 30.11 14.67 3.00
CA GLN A 31 29.29 15.83 3.35
C GLN A 31 28.08 15.49 4.22
N GLY A 32 28.08 14.35 4.90
CA GLY A 32 27.06 14.06 5.94
C GLY A 32 25.63 14.01 5.41
N SER A 33 25.40 13.62 4.16
CA SER A 33 24.05 13.29 3.71
C SER A 33 23.55 12.11 4.52
N LYS A 34 22.58 12.31 5.37
CA LYS A 34 21.89 11.26 6.11
C LYS A 34 21.49 10.17 5.09
N ARG A 35 22.06 8.96 5.23
CA ARG A 35 21.71 7.85 4.34
C ARG A 35 20.20 7.65 4.44
N MET A 36 19.48 7.72 3.32
CA MET A 36 18.05 7.51 3.30
C MET A 36 17.73 6.14 3.90
N ASN A 37 16.82 6.11 4.85
CA ASN A 37 16.30 4.90 5.43
C ASN A 37 14.82 4.80 5.04
N LYS A 38 14.44 3.75 4.31
CA LYS A 38 13.07 3.57 3.86
C LYS A 38 12.04 3.59 5.01
N ASN A 39 12.43 3.15 6.22
CA ASN A 39 11.52 3.14 7.35
C ASN A 39 11.07 4.55 7.78
N ASP A 40 11.89 5.57 7.47
CA ASP A 40 11.55 6.97 7.75
C ASP A 40 10.43 7.47 6.81
N PHE A 41 10.17 6.81 5.66
CA PHE A 41 9.17 7.26 4.66
C PHE A 41 7.73 7.06 5.12
N ALA A 42 7.51 6.08 5.99
CA ALA A 42 6.21 5.80 6.60
C ALA A 42 6.37 5.47 8.08
N LYS A 43 6.60 6.50 8.90
CA LYS A 43 6.77 6.32 10.35
C LYS A 43 5.57 5.62 11.01
N TYR A 44 4.37 5.92 10.52
CA TYR A 44 3.11 5.30 10.92
C TYR A 44 2.49 4.56 9.73
N PRO A 45 1.56 3.62 9.96
CA PRO A 45 0.82 3.01 8.87
C PRO A 45 0.20 4.08 7.97
N PRO A 46 0.43 4.06 6.65
CA PRO A 46 -0.17 5.01 5.73
C PRO A 46 -1.71 4.98 5.81
N MET A 47 -2.30 6.17 5.79
CA MET A 47 -3.75 6.35 5.76
C MET A 47 -4.13 7.19 4.54
N GLY A 48 -5.07 6.70 3.72
CA GLY A 48 -5.42 7.38 2.49
C GLY A 48 -6.65 6.81 1.80
N TRP A 49 -6.82 7.23 0.57
CA TRP A 49 -7.85 6.78 -0.35
C TRP A 49 -7.20 6.26 -1.64
N ASN A 50 -7.75 5.20 -2.18
CA ASN A 50 -7.35 4.60 -3.44
C ASN A 50 -8.57 4.45 -4.35
N SER A 51 -8.43 4.76 -5.64
CA SER A 51 -9.53 4.87 -6.58
C SER A 51 -10.14 3.54 -7.04
N TRP A 52 -9.53 2.38 -6.71
CA TRP A 52 -9.91 1.10 -7.30
C TRP A 52 -11.33 0.67 -6.97
N ASP A 53 -11.70 0.60 -5.69
CA ASP A 53 -13.00 0.04 -5.28
C ASP A 53 -14.20 0.88 -5.76
N CYS A 54 -13.99 2.18 -6.07
CA CYS A 54 -15.00 3.05 -6.65
C CYS A 54 -15.05 2.96 -8.17
N TYR A 55 -13.88 3.09 -8.81
CA TYR A 55 -13.79 3.43 -10.23
C TYR A 55 -13.10 2.37 -11.08
N GLY A 56 -12.59 1.30 -10.47
CA GLY A 56 -11.81 0.29 -11.16
C GLY A 56 -10.64 0.93 -11.93
N ALA A 57 -10.42 0.49 -13.16
CA ALA A 57 -9.39 1.03 -14.04
C ALA A 57 -9.72 2.41 -14.65
N ALA A 58 -10.95 2.94 -14.42
CA ALA A 58 -11.54 4.03 -15.19
C ALA A 58 -11.51 5.40 -14.51
N VAL A 59 -10.81 5.58 -13.38
CA VAL A 59 -10.73 6.87 -12.67
C VAL A 59 -10.25 7.99 -13.59
N THR A 60 -10.78 9.20 -13.41
CA THR A 60 -10.42 10.40 -14.16
C THR A 60 -9.76 11.45 -13.27
N GLU A 61 -9.07 12.40 -13.88
CA GLU A 61 -8.49 13.55 -13.18
C GLU A 61 -9.53 14.30 -12.32
N LYS A 62 -10.75 14.47 -12.86
CA LYS A 62 -11.83 15.18 -12.15
C LYS A 62 -12.15 14.48 -10.82
N GLU A 63 -12.29 13.18 -10.85
CA GLU A 63 -12.65 12.38 -9.67
C GLU A 63 -11.51 12.35 -8.65
N LEU A 64 -10.26 12.22 -9.10
CA LEU A 64 -9.09 12.33 -8.22
C LEU A 64 -9.10 13.67 -7.48
N ARG A 65 -9.34 14.78 -8.18
CA ARG A 65 -9.37 16.11 -7.58
C ARG A 65 -10.55 16.27 -6.60
N GLN A 66 -11.73 15.77 -6.94
CA GLN A 66 -12.91 15.84 -6.08
C GLN A 66 -12.70 15.06 -4.76
N ASN A 67 -12.16 13.84 -4.84
CA ASN A 67 -11.84 13.04 -3.65
C ASN A 67 -10.71 13.67 -2.83
N ALA A 68 -9.70 14.27 -3.48
CA ALA A 68 -8.64 15.01 -2.79
C ALA A 68 -9.19 16.26 -2.05
N ASP A 69 -10.10 17.00 -2.67
CA ASP A 69 -10.75 18.16 -2.03
C ASP A 69 -11.53 17.74 -0.79
N TYR A 70 -12.34 16.68 -0.91
CA TYR A 70 -13.13 16.16 0.21
C TYR A 70 -12.22 15.67 1.35
N MET A 71 -11.18 14.90 1.03
CA MET A 71 -10.21 14.43 2.04
C MET A 71 -9.53 15.60 2.75
N ALA A 72 -9.11 16.63 2.02
CA ALA A 72 -8.45 17.79 2.58
C ALA A 72 -9.35 18.59 3.52
N GLU A 73 -10.66 18.67 3.21
CA GLU A 73 -11.64 19.44 3.97
C GLU A 73 -12.13 18.70 5.22
N HIS A 74 -12.31 17.36 5.14
CA HIS A 74 -13.03 16.61 6.16
C HIS A 74 -12.21 15.54 6.88
N LEU A 75 -11.12 15.04 6.29
CA LEU A 75 -10.43 13.87 6.81
C LEU A 75 -8.95 14.10 7.16
N LYS A 76 -8.32 15.12 6.57
CA LYS A 76 -6.88 15.37 6.77
C LYS A 76 -6.50 15.58 8.23
N GLU A 77 -7.28 16.29 9.02
CA GLU A 77 -7.02 16.54 10.44
C GLU A 77 -7.08 15.26 11.29
N HIS A 78 -7.75 14.20 10.78
CA HIS A 78 -7.82 12.88 11.38
C HIS A 78 -6.69 11.95 10.92
N GLY A 79 -5.75 12.44 10.08
CA GLY A 79 -4.55 11.73 9.67
C GLY A 79 -4.62 11.05 8.30
N TRP A 80 -5.70 11.23 7.55
CA TRP A 80 -5.81 10.76 6.18
C TRP A 80 -5.03 11.70 5.25
N GLU A 81 -4.03 11.14 4.53
CA GLU A 81 -3.09 12.00 3.81
C GLU A 81 -2.76 11.56 2.37
N TYR A 82 -2.99 10.30 2.00
CA TYR A 82 -2.65 9.81 0.66
C TYR A 82 -3.85 9.77 -0.27
N VAL A 83 -3.68 10.31 -1.49
CA VAL A 83 -4.64 10.18 -2.61
C VAL A 83 -3.96 9.36 -3.70
N ILE A 84 -4.46 8.15 -3.97
CA ILE A 84 -3.80 7.19 -4.84
C ILE A 84 -4.64 6.95 -6.09
N CYS A 85 -4.03 7.21 -7.26
CA CYS A 85 -4.56 6.83 -8.57
C CYS A 85 -4.18 5.37 -8.85
N ASP A 86 -5.15 4.46 -8.81
CA ASP A 86 -4.92 3.04 -9.07
C ASP A 86 -4.81 2.74 -10.58
N ILE A 87 -4.53 1.49 -10.94
CA ILE A 87 -4.51 0.99 -12.32
C ILE A 87 -5.85 1.35 -13.01
N GLN A 88 -5.98 1.68 -14.29
CA GLN A 88 -5.01 1.61 -15.36
C GLN A 88 -4.87 3.00 -15.99
N TRP A 89 -4.31 3.96 -15.27
CA TRP A 89 -4.25 5.38 -15.61
C TRP A 89 -3.54 5.68 -16.96
N TYR A 90 -2.77 4.73 -17.46
CA TYR A 90 -2.02 4.82 -18.71
C TYR A 90 -2.75 4.19 -19.92
N GLU A 91 -3.93 3.62 -19.72
CA GLU A 91 -4.75 3.01 -20.77
C GLU A 91 -5.89 3.98 -21.16
N PRO A 92 -5.92 4.50 -22.42
CA PRO A 92 -6.83 5.58 -22.78
C PRO A 92 -8.31 5.16 -22.91
N THR A 93 -8.58 3.86 -23.08
CA THR A 93 -9.95 3.34 -23.27
C THR A 93 -10.52 2.61 -22.05
N ALA A 94 -9.77 2.55 -20.94
CA ALA A 94 -10.25 1.93 -19.70
C ALA A 94 -11.58 2.55 -19.24
N ASP A 95 -12.58 1.73 -18.99
CA ASP A 95 -13.98 2.15 -18.75
C ASP A 95 -14.63 1.47 -17.53
N THR A 96 -14.07 0.36 -17.03
CA THR A 96 -14.58 -0.42 -15.90
C THR A 96 -13.45 -0.98 -15.04
N SER A 97 -13.71 -2.01 -14.24
CA SER A 97 -12.69 -2.81 -13.53
C SER A 97 -12.09 -3.93 -14.41
N HIS A 98 -12.62 -4.16 -15.62
CA HIS A 98 -12.06 -5.16 -16.54
C HIS A 98 -10.95 -4.57 -17.37
N TYR A 99 -9.87 -5.33 -17.53
CA TYR A 99 -8.73 -4.93 -18.37
C TYR A 99 -8.99 -5.31 -19.83
N HIS A 100 -8.66 -4.39 -20.73
CA HIS A 100 -8.64 -4.68 -22.15
C HIS A 100 -7.37 -5.44 -22.51
N ASN A 101 -7.51 -6.68 -22.97
CA ASN A 101 -6.36 -7.50 -23.34
C ASN A 101 -5.56 -6.86 -24.48
N PHE A 102 -4.24 -6.72 -24.28
CA PHE A 102 -3.31 -6.16 -25.26
C PHE A 102 -3.68 -4.72 -25.68
N ALA A 103 -4.19 -3.93 -24.76
CA ALA A 103 -4.50 -2.53 -25.01
C ALA A 103 -3.28 -1.72 -25.44
N ASP A 104 -3.52 -0.70 -26.26
CA ASP A 104 -2.51 0.30 -26.59
C ASP A 104 -2.32 1.23 -25.37
N LEU A 105 -1.12 1.20 -24.79
CA LEU A 105 -0.77 1.98 -23.61
C LEU A 105 -0.15 3.31 -24.03
N CYS A 106 -0.41 4.35 -23.26
CA CYS A 106 0.33 5.59 -23.34
C CYS A 106 1.74 5.40 -22.76
N VAL A 107 2.75 5.48 -23.62
CA VAL A 107 4.17 5.33 -23.24
C VAL A 107 5.00 6.46 -23.83
N ASP A 108 6.12 6.80 -23.17
CA ASP A 108 7.11 7.73 -23.70
C ASP A 108 8.12 7.04 -24.66
N GLU A 109 9.11 7.80 -25.14
CA GLU A 109 10.15 7.30 -26.05
C GLU A 109 11.04 6.18 -25.47
N TYR A 110 11.04 6.00 -24.14
CA TYR A 110 11.74 4.94 -23.43
C TYR A 110 10.83 3.75 -23.07
N GLY A 111 9.56 3.78 -23.50
CA GLY A 111 8.59 2.75 -23.20
C GLY A 111 8.07 2.75 -21.76
N ARG A 112 8.26 3.87 -21.02
CA ARG A 112 7.71 4.05 -19.66
C ARG A 112 6.28 4.53 -19.78
N VAL A 113 5.38 4.00 -18.94
CA VAL A 113 3.97 4.41 -18.96
C VAL A 113 3.78 5.85 -18.50
N ILE A 114 2.91 6.58 -19.19
CA ILE A 114 2.52 7.96 -18.89
C ILE A 114 0.99 8.08 -18.83
N PRO A 115 0.43 9.05 -18.09
CA PRO A 115 -1.01 9.20 -17.97
C PRO A 115 -1.70 9.43 -19.31
N ALA A 116 -2.84 8.77 -19.53
CA ALA A 116 -3.66 8.93 -20.74
C ALA A 116 -4.29 10.35 -20.79
N PRO A 117 -3.94 11.20 -21.77
CA PRO A 117 -4.32 12.63 -21.72
C PRO A 117 -5.84 12.88 -21.86
N ASN A 118 -6.58 11.94 -22.44
CA ASN A 118 -8.04 12.03 -22.52
C ASN A 118 -8.73 11.82 -21.17
N ARG A 119 -8.10 11.12 -20.24
CA ARG A 119 -8.58 10.89 -18.87
C ARG A 119 -7.96 11.85 -17.86
N PHE A 120 -6.71 12.26 -18.13
CA PHE A 120 -5.90 13.17 -17.31
C PHE A 120 -5.42 14.36 -18.15
N PRO A 121 -6.31 15.32 -18.49
CA PRO A 121 -5.97 16.40 -19.44
C PRO A 121 -4.79 17.26 -19.01
N SER A 122 -4.58 17.45 -17.71
CA SER A 122 -3.46 18.26 -17.23
C SER A 122 -2.09 17.57 -17.40
N ALA A 123 -2.08 16.27 -17.66
CA ALA A 123 -0.88 15.48 -17.92
C ALA A 123 -0.33 15.63 -19.35
N ALA A 124 -1.07 16.31 -20.24
CA ALA A 124 -0.66 16.54 -21.62
C ALA A 124 0.70 17.28 -21.72
N ASP A 125 1.29 17.25 -22.92
CA ASP A 125 2.55 17.92 -23.25
C ASP A 125 3.74 17.47 -22.39
N GLY A 126 3.77 16.20 -21.99
CA GLY A 126 4.87 15.60 -21.24
C GLY A 126 4.91 15.96 -19.75
N LYS A 127 3.85 16.59 -19.22
CA LYS A 127 3.80 17.01 -17.80
C LYS A 127 3.58 15.83 -16.84
N GLY A 128 3.07 14.69 -17.35
CA GLY A 128 2.75 13.53 -16.52
C GLY A 128 1.79 13.90 -15.38
N PHE A 129 1.92 13.24 -14.23
CA PHE A 129 1.10 13.59 -13.08
C PHE A 129 1.54 14.83 -12.30
N GLY A 130 2.58 15.58 -12.76
CA GLY A 130 3.06 16.78 -12.08
C GLY A 130 1.96 17.74 -11.65
N PRO A 131 1.05 18.19 -12.56
CA PRO A 131 -0.01 19.13 -12.20
C PRO A 131 -1.04 18.57 -11.20
N ILE A 132 -1.27 17.25 -11.18
CA ILE A 132 -2.15 16.61 -10.21
C ILE A 132 -1.45 16.49 -8.85
N ALA A 133 -0.20 16.05 -8.82
CA ALA A 133 0.59 15.98 -7.60
C ALA A 133 0.73 17.35 -6.94
N GLU A 134 1.05 18.41 -7.70
CA GLU A 134 1.08 19.79 -7.20
C GLU A 134 -0.27 20.22 -6.61
N TYR A 135 -1.37 19.85 -7.25
CA TYR A 135 -2.71 20.15 -6.74
C TYR A 135 -2.96 19.45 -5.41
N VAL A 136 -2.67 18.15 -5.31
CA VAL A 136 -2.83 17.35 -4.08
C VAL A 136 -1.93 17.91 -2.96
N HIS A 137 -0.67 18.22 -3.28
CA HIS A 137 0.26 18.85 -2.34
C HIS A 137 -0.22 20.22 -1.85
N SER A 138 -0.85 21.03 -2.73
CA SER A 138 -1.40 22.34 -2.34
C SER A 138 -2.51 22.24 -1.29
N LYS A 139 -3.14 21.06 -1.15
CA LYS A 139 -4.13 20.75 -0.11
C LYS A 139 -3.47 20.21 1.17
N GLY A 140 -2.16 20.02 1.17
CA GLY A 140 -1.40 19.41 2.27
C GLY A 140 -1.59 17.90 2.36
N LEU A 141 -1.89 17.26 1.23
CA LEU A 141 -2.00 15.81 1.06
C LEU A 141 -0.80 15.28 0.25
N LYS A 142 -0.67 13.96 0.15
CA LYS A 142 0.35 13.25 -0.59
C LYS A 142 -0.27 12.51 -1.78
N PHE A 143 0.45 12.48 -2.91
CA PHE A 143 -0.03 11.85 -4.13
C PHE A 143 0.64 10.50 -4.38
N GLY A 144 -0.16 9.48 -4.69
CA GLY A 144 0.30 8.14 -5.01
C GLY A 144 -0.21 7.62 -6.34
N ILE A 145 0.49 6.63 -6.87
CA ILE A 145 0.09 5.89 -8.08
C ILE A 145 0.23 4.39 -7.88
N HIS A 146 -0.54 3.65 -8.65
CA HIS A 146 -0.35 2.22 -8.85
C HIS A 146 0.50 1.98 -10.10
N ILE A 147 1.36 0.97 -10.07
CA ILE A 147 2.06 0.44 -11.25
C ILE A 147 2.02 -1.09 -11.25
N MET A 148 2.08 -1.68 -12.42
CA MET A 148 2.42 -3.09 -12.58
C MET A 148 3.93 -3.26 -12.47
N ARG A 149 4.40 -4.40 -11.92
CA ARG A 149 5.82 -4.77 -12.08
C ARG A 149 6.19 -4.96 -13.54
N GLY A 150 7.47 -4.88 -13.83
CA GLY A 150 8.00 -5.26 -15.14
C GLY A 150 8.05 -4.13 -16.15
N ILE A 151 8.01 -4.52 -17.42
CA ILE A 151 8.17 -3.65 -18.58
C ILE A 151 7.01 -3.84 -19.56
N PRO A 152 6.41 -2.75 -20.13
CA PRO A 152 5.32 -2.87 -21.08
C PRO A 152 5.66 -3.81 -22.24
N ARG A 153 4.77 -4.75 -22.55
CA ARG A 153 4.91 -5.62 -23.74
C ARG A 153 5.04 -4.79 -25.01
N GLN A 154 4.33 -3.65 -25.06
CA GLN A 154 4.44 -2.68 -26.14
C GLN A 154 5.86 -2.14 -26.29
N ALA A 155 6.54 -1.77 -25.20
CA ALA A 155 7.93 -1.33 -25.21
C ALA A 155 8.89 -2.43 -25.72
N VAL A 156 8.68 -3.67 -25.27
CA VAL A 156 9.46 -4.84 -25.73
C VAL A 156 9.22 -5.11 -27.21
N HIS A 157 7.97 -5.02 -27.68
CA HIS A 157 7.63 -5.20 -29.07
C HIS A 157 8.28 -4.12 -29.97
N GLN A 158 8.22 -2.87 -29.55
CA GLN A 158 8.85 -1.72 -30.23
C GLN A 158 10.37 -1.69 -30.05
N ASN A 159 10.90 -2.45 -29.09
CA ASN A 159 12.31 -2.46 -28.72
C ASN A 159 12.86 -1.09 -28.32
N THR A 160 12.13 -0.38 -27.46
CA THR A 160 12.50 0.95 -26.97
C THR A 160 13.86 0.94 -26.27
N PRO A 161 14.63 2.03 -26.28
CA PRO A 161 15.87 2.13 -25.54
C PRO A 161 15.61 2.21 -24.02
N VAL A 162 16.53 1.67 -23.22
CA VAL A 162 16.57 1.93 -21.77
C VAL A 162 17.33 3.26 -21.57
N LYS A 163 16.67 4.23 -20.93
CA LYS A 163 17.19 5.59 -20.76
C LYS A 163 18.60 5.59 -20.16
N GLY A 164 19.50 6.35 -20.79
CA GLY A 164 20.87 6.53 -20.29
C GLY A 164 21.82 5.35 -20.50
N THR A 165 21.40 4.31 -21.25
CA THR A 165 22.18 3.11 -21.53
C THR A 165 22.26 2.80 -23.02
N SER A 166 23.03 1.78 -23.38
CA SER A 166 23.02 1.18 -24.72
C SER A 166 22.07 -0.04 -24.84
N TYR A 167 21.36 -0.38 -23.77
CA TYR A 167 20.46 -1.52 -23.72
C TYR A 167 19.07 -1.15 -24.23
N THR A 168 18.28 -2.17 -24.56
CA THR A 168 16.90 -2.04 -25.04
C THR A 168 15.93 -2.90 -24.22
N ALA A 169 14.65 -2.59 -24.32
CA ALA A 169 13.57 -3.32 -23.67
C ALA A 169 13.64 -4.85 -23.88
N ARG A 170 13.96 -5.30 -25.10
CA ARG A 170 14.10 -6.75 -25.40
C ARG A 170 15.24 -7.42 -24.67
N GLN A 171 16.29 -6.70 -24.34
CA GLN A 171 17.47 -7.28 -23.68
C GLN A 171 17.26 -7.52 -22.19
N ILE A 172 16.35 -6.76 -21.58
CA ILE A 172 16.08 -6.86 -20.13
C ILE A 172 14.74 -7.54 -19.80
N ALA A 173 13.83 -7.69 -20.78
CA ALA A 173 12.55 -8.33 -20.54
C ALA A 173 12.72 -9.83 -20.25
N HIS A 174 11.83 -10.36 -19.42
CA HIS A 174 11.68 -11.78 -19.14
C HIS A 174 10.33 -12.28 -19.70
N PRO A 175 10.26 -12.69 -20.99
CA PRO A 175 8.99 -12.99 -21.66
C PRO A 175 8.22 -14.17 -21.06
N ALA A 176 8.86 -15.05 -20.30
CA ALA A 176 8.20 -16.13 -19.57
C ALA A 176 7.60 -15.68 -18.23
N SER A 177 8.00 -14.51 -17.72
CA SER A 177 7.42 -13.91 -16.51
C SER A 177 6.29 -12.98 -16.93
N ILE A 178 5.06 -13.47 -16.89
CA ILE A 178 3.86 -12.74 -17.29
C ILE A 178 2.89 -12.61 -16.12
N CYS A 179 2.05 -11.57 -16.16
CA CYS A 179 0.88 -11.48 -15.30
C CYS A 179 -0.26 -12.29 -15.92
N ALA A 180 -0.95 -13.14 -15.14
CA ALA A 180 -2.02 -13.99 -15.64
C ALA A 180 -3.34 -13.24 -15.86
N TRP A 181 -3.56 -12.17 -15.08
CA TRP A 181 -4.81 -11.41 -15.07
C TRP A 181 -4.73 -10.07 -15.82
N ASN A 182 -3.54 -9.63 -16.21
CA ASN A 182 -3.33 -8.40 -16.97
C ASN A 182 -2.25 -8.62 -18.05
N THR A 183 -2.54 -8.19 -19.28
CA THR A 183 -1.66 -8.42 -20.42
C THR A 183 -0.67 -7.29 -20.71
N ASP A 184 -0.55 -6.28 -19.83
CA ASP A 184 0.24 -5.09 -20.13
C ASP A 184 1.75 -5.33 -20.11
N MET A 185 2.23 -6.17 -19.19
CA MET A 185 3.65 -6.27 -18.86
C MET A 185 4.26 -7.65 -19.10
N TYR A 186 5.57 -7.65 -19.38
CA TYR A 186 6.48 -8.75 -19.06
C TYR A 186 7.25 -8.43 -17.79
N GLY A 187 7.76 -9.44 -17.08
CA GLY A 187 8.75 -9.22 -16.03
C GLY A 187 10.06 -8.65 -16.57
N VAL A 188 10.86 -8.09 -15.69
CA VAL A 188 12.25 -7.70 -15.96
C VAL A 188 13.17 -8.80 -15.41
N ASP A 189 14.16 -9.21 -16.20
CA ASP A 189 15.21 -10.13 -15.76
C ASP A 189 16.28 -9.32 -15.00
N ALA A 190 16.24 -9.38 -13.68
CA ALA A 190 17.15 -8.65 -12.80
C ALA A 190 18.64 -9.01 -13.02
N THR A 191 18.94 -10.15 -13.63
CA THR A 191 20.32 -10.55 -13.95
C THR A 191 20.91 -9.84 -15.16
N LYS A 192 20.08 -9.14 -15.93
CA LYS A 192 20.49 -8.46 -17.16
C LYS A 192 21.05 -7.07 -16.89
N PRO A 193 22.18 -6.72 -17.53
CA PRO A 193 22.62 -5.33 -17.54
C PRO A 193 21.53 -4.43 -18.15
N GLY A 194 21.27 -3.29 -17.53
CA GLY A 194 20.18 -2.38 -17.90
C GLY A 194 18.89 -2.56 -17.11
N ALA A 195 18.73 -3.65 -16.33
CA ALA A 195 17.53 -3.89 -15.51
C ALA A 195 17.37 -2.86 -14.39
N GLN A 196 18.43 -2.59 -13.63
CA GLN A 196 18.40 -1.57 -12.58
C GLN A 196 18.21 -0.17 -13.18
N GLU A 197 18.93 0.15 -14.25
CA GLU A 197 18.82 1.46 -14.93
C GLU A 197 17.41 1.68 -15.49
N TYR A 198 16.71 0.63 -15.90
CA TYR A 198 15.31 0.73 -16.31
C TYR A 198 14.41 1.16 -15.16
N TYR A 199 14.49 0.45 -14.01
CA TYR A 199 13.71 0.83 -12.82
C TYR A 199 14.13 2.20 -12.26
N ASP A 200 15.42 2.53 -12.27
CA ASP A 200 15.91 3.86 -11.90
C ASP A 200 15.24 4.93 -12.76
N SER A 201 15.14 4.71 -14.08
CA SER A 201 14.54 5.67 -15.00
C SER A 201 13.03 5.85 -14.79
N ILE A 202 12.32 4.79 -14.39
CA ILE A 202 10.89 4.84 -14.05
C ILE A 202 10.67 5.66 -12.77
N ILE A 203 11.40 5.31 -11.72
CA ILE A 203 11.25 5.99 -10.43
C ILE A 203 11.73 7.44 -10.51
N GLU A 204 12.79 7.75 -11.28
CA GLU A 204 13.21 9.12 -11.57
C GLU A 204 12.08 9.93 -12.24
N LEU A 205 11.35 9.31 -13.19
CA LEU A 205 10.22 9.94 -13.85
C LEU A 205 9.10 10.24 -12.85
N TYR A 206 8.70 9.26 -12.04
CA TYR A 206 7.62 9.41 -11.06
C TYR A 206 7.99 10.35 -9.91
N ALA A 207 9.24 10.33 -9.48
CA ALA A 207 9.78 11.32 -8.53
C ALA A 207 9.72 12.74 -9.10
N SER A 208 10.01 12.92 -10.39
CA SER A 208 9.92 14.23 -11.07
C SER A 208 8.48 14.76 -11.15
N TRP A 209 7.48 13.89 -11.14
CA TRP A 209 6.05 14.26 -11.05
C TRP A 209 5.60 14.60 -9.63
N GLY A 210 6.43 14.32 -8.62
CA GLY A 210 6.05 14.55 -7.23
C GLY A 210 5.28 13.38 -6.58
N VAL A 211 5.44 12.16 -7.06
CA VAL A 211 4.83 10.96 -6.46
C VAL A 211 5.44 10.68 -5.09
N ASP A 212 4.60 10.42 -4.09
CA ASP A 212 4.98 10.12 -2.69
C ASP A 212 4.71 8.66 -2.29
N PHE A 213 3.94 7.94 -3.09
CA PHE A 213 3.50 6.57 -2.80
C PHE A 213 3.37 5.78 -4.10
N ILE A 214 3.91 4.57 -4.13
CA ILE A 214 3.78 3.65 -5.27
C ILE A 214 3.27 2.30 -4.77
N LYS A 215 2.07 1.91 -5.24
CA LYS A 215 1.56 0.53 -5.15
C LYS A 215 2.05 -0.23 -6.36
N VAL A 216 2.80 -1.30 -6.15
CA VAL A 216 3.30 -2.17 -7.23
C VAL A 216 2.55 -3.49 -7.19
N ASP A 217 1.93 -3.84 -8.30
CA ASP A 217 1.13 -5.05 -8.42
C ASP A 217 1.82 -6.18 -9.20
N ASP A 218 1.27 -7.41 -9.07
CA ASP A 218 1.82 -8.66 -9.62
C ASP A 218 3.27 -8.92 -9.16
N ILE A 219 3.65 -8.50 -7.95
CA ILE A 219 5.03 -8.56 -7.46
C ILE A 219 5.19 -9.27 -6.11
N CYS A 220 4.35 -8.97 -5.12
CA CYS A 220 4.43 -9.61 -3.81
C CYS A 220 4.12 -11.11 -3.93
N VAL A 221 3.10 -11.45 -4.71
CA VAL A 221 2.80 -12.79 -5.19
C VAL A 221 2.45 -12.71 -6.68
N LYS A 222 3.11 -13.53 -7.48
CA LYS A 222 2.86 -13.66 -8.91
C LYS A 222 2.00 -14.89 -9.17
N TYR A 223 0.85 -14.71 -9.79
CA TYR A 223 -0.05 -15.80 -10.14
C TYR A 223 0.16 -16.25 -11.60
N GLY A 224 0.00 -17.56 -11.85
CA GLY A 224 -0.18 -18.08 -13.21
C GLY A 224 1.03 -17.98 -14.15
N GLN A 225 2.22 -18.26 -13.66
CA GLN A 225 3.40 -18.38 -14.52
C GLN A 225 3.21 -19.52 -15.54
N ALA A 226 3.57 -19.26 -16.80
CA ALA A 226 3.42 -20.22 -17.90
C ALA A 226 4.01 -21.59 -17.56
N GLY A 227 3.17 -22.62 -17.55
CA GLY A 227 3.54 -24.00 -17.24
C GLY A 227 3.43 -24.43 -15.79
N ASN A 228 3.01 -23.54 -14.87
CA ASN A 228 2.82 -23.90 -13.47
C ASN A 228 1.75 -23.00 -12.79
N GLU A 229 0.52 -23.14 -13.24
CA GLU A 229 -0.63 -22.31 -12.83
C GLU A 229 -0.95 -22.38 -11.32
N ASN A 230 -0.40 -23.34 -10.59
CA ASN A 230 -0.67 -23.57 -9.16
C ASN A 230 0.50 -23.16 -8.23
N THR A 231 1.61 -22.67 -8.74
CA THR A 231 2.71 -22.19 -7.90
C THR A 231 2.71 -20.68 -7.77
N LEU A 232 2.55 -20.22 -6.54
CA LEU A 232 2.79 -18.83 -6.18
C LEU A 232 4.28 -18.55 -6.30
N GLN A 233 4.65 -17.47 -6.99
CA GLN A 233 6.02 -17.02 -7.11
C GLN A 233 6.19 -15.66 -6.45
N TYR A 234 7.34 -15.44 -5.86
CA TYR A 234 7.72 -14.20 -5.22
C TYR A 234 8.56 -13.33 -6.16
N GLY A 235 8.27 -12.03 -6.19
CA GLY A 235 8.97 -11.07 -7.06
C GLY A 235 10.21 -10.44 -6.42
N GLY A 236 10.95 -11.17 -5.57
CA GLY A 236 12.02 -10.63 -4.75
C GLY A 236 13.05 -9.81 -5.53
N ASP A 237 13.54 -10.32 -6.65
CA ASP A 237 14.53 -9.64 -7.48
C ASP A 237 14.03 -8.28 -8.00
N GLU A 238 12.79 -8.22 -8.48
CA GLU A 238 12.19 -6.97 -8.98
C GLU A 238 11.84 -6.02 -7.82
N ILE A 239 11.51 -6.53 -6.62
CA ILE A 239 11.34 -5.73 -5.39
C ILE A 239 12.64 -5.03 -5.02
N GLU A 240 13.78 -5.73 -5.07
CA GLU A 240 15.09 -5.13 -4.80
C GLU A 240 15.44 -4.04 -5.82
N LEU A 241 15.18 -4.26 -7.11
CA LEU A 241 15.39 -3.24 -8.15
C LEU A 241 14.56 -1.98 -7.89
N LEU A 242 13.28 -2.13 -7.52
CA LEU A 242 12.40 -1.01 -7.18
C LEU A 242 12.85 -0.27 -5.91
N HIS A 243 13.19 -1.01 -4.86
CA HIS A 243 13.73 -0.43 -3.63
C HIS A 243 14.98 0.41 -3.89
N ASN A 244 15.94 -0.15 -4.64
CA ASN A 244 17.16 0.56 -5.01
C ASN A 244 16.84 1.81 -5.84
N ALA A 245 15.93 1.72 -6.80
CA ALA A 245 15.52 2.85 -7.64
C ALA A 245 14.90 3.99 -6.81
N ILE A 246 14.08 3.67 -5.81
CA ILE A 246 13.54 4.66 -4.88
C ILE A 246 14.67 5.36 -4.12
N LEU A 247 15.62 4.61 -3.57
CA LEU A 247 16.77 5.20 -2.87
C LEU A 247 17.64 6.05 -3.81
N HIS A 248 17.85 5.62 -5.06
CA HIS A 248 18.63 6.36 -6.06
C HIS A 248 17.94 7.66 -6.48
N SER A 249 16.61 7.71 -6.48
CA SER A 249 15.85 8.93 -6.83
C SER A 249 16.06 10.08 -5.84
N GLY A 250 16.45 9.77 -4.60
CA GLY A 250 16.60 10.75 -3.53
C GLY A 250 15.28 11.32 -3.00
N ARG A 251 14.13 10.78 -3.44
CA ARG A 251 12.79 11.17 -2.96
C ARG A 251 12.25 10.11 -2.00
N GLU A 252 11.63 10.54 -0.91
CA GLU A 252 10.90 9.67 0.01
C GLU A 252 9.61 9.21 -0.67
N ILE A 253 9.58 7.95 -1.10
CA ILE A 253 8.42 7.31 -1.75
C ILE A 253 8.09 6.04 -0.97
N VAL A 254 6.87 5.96 -0.46
CA VAL A 254 6.36 4.77 0.21
C VAL A 254 6.16 3.66 -0.82
N LEU A 255 6.75 2.49 -0.57
CA LEU A 255 6.61 1.31 -1.43
C LEU A 255 5.61 0.33 -0.84
N SER A 256 4.51 0.13 -1.56
CA SER A 256 3.45 -0.84 -1.27
C SER A 256 3.48 -1.98 -2.29
N LEU A 257 3.36 -3.21 -1.82
CA LEU A 257 3.46 -4.41 -2.66
C LEU A 257 2.15 -5.21 -2.64
N SER A 258 1.64 -5.56 -3.81
CA SER A 258 0.47 -6.42 -4.02
C SER A 258 0.69 -7.39 -5.20
N PRO A 259 -0.24 -8.35 -5.46
CA PRO A 259 -1.30 -8.79 -4.56
C PRO A 259 -0.76 -9.67 -3.43
N GLY A 260 -1.66 -10.02 -2.47
CA GLY A 260 -1.39 -11.04 -1.46
C GLY A 260 -1.98 -12.40 -1.82
N PRO A 261 -1.96 -13.34 -0.86
CA PRO A 261 -1.32 -13.22 0.44
C PRO A 261 0.21 -13.35 0.35
N ALA A 262 0.93 -12.39 0.93
CA ALA A 262 2.38 -12.47 1.04
C ALA A 262 2.83 -13.75 1.74
N MET A 263 3.94 -14.31 1.31
CA MET A 263 4.54 -15.51 1.89
C MET A 263 5.24 -15.16 3.20
N LEU A 264 4.86 -15.81 4.30
CA LEU A 264 5.41 -15.52 5.63
C LEU A 264 6.93 -15.76 5.70
N GLU A 265 7.45 -16.73 4.98
CA GLU A 265 8.88 -17.02 4.85
C GLU A 265 9.68 -15.90 4.17
N GLN A 266 9.00 -14.96 3.50
CA GLN A 266 9.62 -13.79 2.87
C GLN A 266 9.52 -12.53 3.74
N ALA A 267 9.02 -12.64 4.97
CA ALA A 267 8.75 -11.50 5.84
C ALA A 267 9.97 -10.60 6.06
N GLU A 268 11.15 -11.16 6.29
CA GLU A 268 12.37 -10.37 6.50
C GLU A 268 12.83 -9.65 5.23
N HIS A 269 12.66 -10.27 4.05
CA HIS A 269 12.95 -9.62 2.77
C HIS A 269 11.98 -8.46 2.49
N LEU A 270 10.68 -8.67 2.75
CA LEU A 270 9.66 -7.64 2.63
C LEU A 270 9.95 -6.45 3.56
N ARG A 271 10.27 -6.72 4.83
CA ARG A 271 10.66 -5.70 5.82
C ARG A 271 11.93 -4.92 5.41
N ALA A 272 12.87 -5.57 4.74
CA ALA A 272 14.08 -4.92 4.27
C ALA A 272 13.83 -3.97 3.08
N ASN A 273 12.86 -4.28 2.22
CA ASN A 273 12.74 -3.63 0.91
C ASN A 273 11.46 -2.80 0.72
N ALA A 274 10.38 -3.04 1.48
CA ALA A 274 9.10 -2.36 1.32
C ALA A 274 8.59 -1.71 2.61
N ASN A 275 7.63 -0.80 2.50
CA ASN A 275 6.97 -0.17 3.65
C ASN A 275 5.68 -0.90 4.02
N MET A 276 4.97 -1.45 3.03
CA MET A 276 3.78 -2.26 3.26
C MET A 276 3.64 -3.35 2.20
N TRP A 277 2.94 -4.42 2.55
CA TRP A 277 2.73 -5.58 1.66
C TRP A 277 1.44 -6.29 2.02
N ARG A 278 0.69 -6.70 1.01
CA ARG A 278 -0.61 -7.35 1.14
C ARG A 278 -0.48 -8.74 1.77
N ILE A 279 -1.18 -8.95 2.87
CA ILE A 279 -1.23 -10.26 3.56
C ILE A 279 -2.47 -11.08 3.20
N THR A 280 -3.32 -10.57 2.32
CA THR A 280 -4.54 -11.20 1.84
C THR A 280 -4.69 -11.04 0.34
N ASN A 281 -5.54 -11.86 -0.28
CA ASN A 281 -6.13 -11.58 -1.59
C ASN A 281 -7.00 -10.32 -1.51
N ASP A 282 -7.58 -9.90 -2.64
CA ASP A 282 -8.46 -8.74 -2.66
C ASP A 282 -9.61 -8.93 -1.67
N LEU A 283 -9.70 -7.98 -0.74
CA LEU A 283 -10.69 -8.00 0.33
C LEU A 283 -11.89 -7.16 -0.08
N TRP A 284 -13.05 -7.79 -0.05
CA TRP A 284 -14.31 -7.14 -0.36
C TRP A 284 -15.28 -7.16 0.82
N ASP A 285 -16.40 -6.46 0.68
CA ASP A 285 -17.43 -6.23 1.69
C ASP A 285 -18.22 -7.51 2.05
N SER A 286 -17.53 -8.49 2.63
CA SER A 286 -18.12 -9.72 3.15
C SER A 286 -17.52 -10.11 4.51
N TRP A 287 -18.36 -10.63 5.39
CA TRP A 287 -17.91 -11.14 6.69
C TRP A 287 -16.86 -12.24 6.59
N GLY A 288 -16.97 -13.11 5.57
CA GLY A 288 -16.00 -14.17 5.34
C GLY A 288 -14.58 -13.64 5.13
N ASN A 289 -14.43 -12.54 4.39
CA ASN A 289 -13.13 -11.89 4.20
C ASN A 289 -12.56 -11.35 5.52
N ILE A 290 -13.40 -10.71 6.36
CA ILE A 290 -12.97 -10.20 7.68
C ILE A 290 -12.54 -11.36 8.59
N MET A 291 -13.28 -12.47 8.57
CA MET A 291 -12.97 -13.66 9.38
C MET A 291 -11.61 -14.27 9.07
N GLU A 292 -11.21 -14.29 7.80
CA GLU A 292 -9.88 -14.76 7.40
C GLU A 292 -8.77 -13.86 7.96
N MET A 293 -9.01 -12.56 8.08
CA MET A 293 -8.01 -11.61 8.53
C MET A 293 -7.55 -11.82 9.96
N PHE A 294 -8.39 -12.32 10.86
CA PHE A 294 -7.96 -12.65 12.23
C PHE A 294 -6.77 -13.61 12.28
N GLY A 295 -6.79 -14.65 11.45
CA GLY A 295 -5.67 -15.61 11.37
C GLY A 295 -4.45 -15.04 10.68
N ARG A 296 -4.65 -14.21 9.63
CA ARG A 296 -3.57 -13.54 8.91
C ARG A 296 -2.87 -12.51 9.80
N CYS A 297 -3.63 -11.65 10.46
CA CYS A 297 -3.09 -10.68 11.41
C CYS A 297 -2.31 -11.33 12.54
N ASP A 298 -2.82 -12.45 13.10
CA ASP A 298 -2.11 -13.20 14.15
C ASP A 298 -0.73 -13.70 13.66
N SER A 299 -0.69 -14.29 12.46
CA SER A 299 0.56 -14.77 11.86
C SER A 299 1.56 -13.65 11.55
N TRP A 300 1.07 -12.46 11.15
CA TRP A 300 1.90 -11.34 10.73
C TRP A 300 2.20 -10.32 11.84
N SER A 301 1.54 -10.40 13.00
CA SER A 301 1.74 -9.45 14.11
C SER A 301 3.20 -9.31 14.58
N PRO A 302 4.05 -10.36 14.58
CA PRO A 302 5.46 -10.21 14.95
C PRO A 302 6.29 -9.35 13.99
N TYR A 303 5.80 -9.10 12.79
CA TYR A 303 6.52 -8.37 11.73
C TYR A 303 6.10 -6.90 11.59
N VAL A 304 5.12 -6.46 12.39
CA VAL A 304 4.72 -5.05 12.44
C VAL A 304 5.77 -4.23 13.17
N SER A 305 6.29 -3.20 12.52
CA SER A 305 7.25 -2.27 13.13
C SER A 305 7.22 -0.92 12.40
N GLU A 306 7.90 0.09 12.94
CA GLU A 306 8.02 1.39 12.30
C GLU A 306 8.55 1.24 10.86
N GLY A 307 7.83 1.81 9.89
CA GLY A 307 8.15 1.73 8.46
C GLY A 307 7.92 0.39 7.79
N CYS A 308 7.29 -0.58 8.48
CA CYS A 308 7.04 -1.94 7.99
C CYS A 308 5.66 -2.42 8.44
N TYR A 309 4.70 -2.46 7.51
CA TYR A 309 3.30 -2.74 7.83
C TYR A 309 2.72 -3.82 6.92
N PRO A 310 2.41 -5.02 7.48
CA PRO A 310 1.56 -5.97 6.78
C PRO A 310 0.18 -5.36 6.51
N ASP A 311 -0.26 -5.41 5.27
CA ASP A 311 -1.42 -4.70 4.76
C ASP A 311 -2.63 -5.63 4.65
N CYS A 312 -3.68 -5.29 5.38
CA CYS A 312 -4.95 -6.01 5.39
C CYS A 312 -5.86 -5.68 4.19
N ASP A 313 -5.36 -4.90 3.23
CA ASP A 313 -6.08 -4.40 2.06
C ASP A 313 -6.96 -3.18 2.32
N MET A 314 -7.54 -2.68 1.23
CA MET A 314 -8.44 -1.55 1.20
C MET A 314 -9.68 -1.82 2.06
N ILE A 315 -10.30 -0.75 2.52
CA ILE A 315 -11.46 -0.77 3.41
C ILE A 315 -12.72 -0.56 2.56
N PRO A 316 -13.51 -1.62 2.30
CA PRO A 316 -14.67 -1.57 1.42
C PRO A 316 -15.94 -1.15 2.16
N ILE A 317 -15.98 0.10 2.64
CA ILE A 317 -17.15 0.71 3.28
C ILE A 317 -17.71 1.85 2.43
N GLY A 318 -18.89 2.40 2.77
CA GLY A 318 -19.50 3.49 2.03
C GLY A 318 -19.98 3.06 0.64
N HIS A 319 -19.91 3.96 -0.34
CA HIS A 319 -20.36 3.76 -1.72
C HIS A 319 -19.23 3.20 -2.60
N LEU A 320 -19.47 2.05 -3.21
CA LEU A 320 -18.48 1.23 -3.93
C LEU A 320 -18.93 0.93 -5.36
N SER A 321 -17.96 0.61 -6.22
CA SER A 321 -18.16 0.05 -7.56
C SER A 321 -18.98 0.94 -8.49
N ILE A 322 -18.80 2.25 -8.43
CA ILE A 322 -19.48 3.23 -9.31
C ILE A 322 -19.20 2.93 -10.79
N ARG A 323 -17.97 2.54 -11.11
CA ARG A 323 -17.56 2.02 -12.42
C ARG A 323 -16.79 0.71 -12.30
N GLY A 324 -17.15 -0.10 -11.34
CA GLY A 324 -16.56 -1.42 -11.15
C GLY A 324 -17.63 -2.51 -11.19
N CYS A 325 -17.23 -3.72 -11.51
CA CYS A 325 -18.07 -4.92 -11.41
C CYS A 325 -17.24 -6.13 -10.94
N GLU A 326 -16.32 -5.88 -9.99
CA GLU A 326 -15.49 -6.91 -9.41
C GLU A 326 -16.31 -8.06 -8.83
N HIS A 327 -15.92 -9.29 -9.17
CA HIS A 327 -16.61 -10.51 -8.74
C HIS A 327 -18.12 -10.51 -9.02
N GLY A 328 -18.56 -9.80 -10.09
CA GLY A 328 -19.97 -9.70 -10.47
C GLY A 328 -20.79 -8.76 -9.58
N LEU A 329 -20.16 -7.94 -8.75
CA LEU A 329 -20.81 -6.95 -7.91
C LEU A 329 -20.83 -5.58 -8.63
N SER A 330 -22.02 -5.00 -8.76
CA SER A 330 -22.24 -3.66 -9.32
C SER A 330 -22.13 -2.57 -8.25
N GLU A 331 -22.38 -1.34 -8.68
CA GLU A 331 -22.52 -0.16 -7.82
C GLU A 331 -23.43 -0.45 -6.61
N ARG A 332 -22.95 -0.11 -5.43
CA ARG A 332 -23.64 -0.42 -4.17
C ARG A 332 -23.06 0.35 -2.98
N TRP A 333 -23.85 0.48 -1.95
CA TRP A 333 -23.36 0.71 -0.60
C TRP A 333 -22.82 -0.59 -0.03
N THR A 334 -21.82 -0.49 0.84
CA THR A 334 -21.21 -1.67 1.48
C THR A 334 -22.25 -2.62 2.06
N ARG A 335 -22.04 -3.92 1.88
CA ARG A 335 -22.92 -4.98 2.43
C ARG A 335 -22.60 -5.33 3.87
N LEU A 336 -21.49 -4.81 4.41
CA LEU A 336 -21.12 -5.02 5.80
C LEU A 336 -22.13 -4.29 6.72
N THR A 337 -22.60 -5.00 7.73
CA THR A 337 -23.39 -4.39 8.82
C THR A 337 -22.54 -3.36 9.58
N LYS A 338 -23.18 -2.47 10.33
CA LYS A 338 -22.47 -1.49 11.18
C LYS A 338 -21.53 -2.15 12.19
N ALA A 339 -21.91 -3.31 12.72
CA ALA A 339 -21.10 -4.11 13.61
C ALA A 339 -19.83 -4.64 12.91
N GLU A 340 -19.98 -5.21 11.73
CA GLU A 340 -18.88 -5.72 10.92
C GLU A 340 -17.91 -4.62 10.47
N GLN A 341 -18.43 -3.44 10.13
CA GLN A 341 -17.60 -2.27 9.81
C GLN A 341 -16.76 -1.83 11.02
N ARG A 342 -17.33 -1.75 12.23
CA ARG A 342 -16.57 -1.48 13.46
C ARG A 342 -15.54 -2.56 13.75
N THR A 343 -15.89 -3.82 13.54
CA THR A 343 -14.98 -4.95 13.71
C THR A 343 -13.78 -4.85 12.76
N LEU A 344 -14.03 -4.57 11.49
CA LEU A 344 -12.97 -4.33 10.50
C LEU A 344 -12.04 -3.21 10.96
N PHE A 345 -12.58 -2.01 11.23
CA PHE A 345 -11.77 -0.87 11.68
C PHE A 345 -10.99 -1.16 12.96
N SER A 346 -11.61 -1.81 13.93
CA SER A 346 -10.96 -2.16 15.20
C SER A 346 -9.79 -3.10 14.99
N LEU A 347 -9.94 -4.12 14.12
CA LEU A 347 -8.88 -5.05 13.82
C LEU A 347 -7.73 -4.38 13.05
N TRP A 348 -8.04 -3.60 11.99
CA TRP A 348 -7.02 -2.87 11.24
C TRP A 348 -6.23 -1.90 12.13
N CYS A 349 -6.93 -1.14 12.99
CA CYS A 349 -6.29 -0.16 13.87
C CYS A 349 -5.43 -0.81 14.96
N ILE A 350 -5.92 -1.84 15.65
CA ILE A 350 -5.16 -2.50 16.72
C ILE A 350 -3.97 -3.29 16.18
N PHE A 351 -4.12 -3.94 15.02
CA PHE A 351 -3.07 -4.64 14.30
C PHE A 351 -2.04 -3.67 13.69
N ARG A 352 -2.42 -2.41 13.48
CA ARG A 352 -1.63 -1.38 12.78
C ARG A 352 -1.43 -1.67 11.29
N SER A 353 -2.49 -2.13 10.62
CA SER A 353 -2.53 -2.16 9.17
C SER A 353 -2.56 -0.75 8.60
N PRO A 354 -2.01 -0.51 7.40
CA PRO A 354 -2.38 0.65 6.60
C PRO A 354 -3.90 0.77 6.45
N LEU A 355 -4.41 1.99 6.38
CA LEU A 355 -5.83 2.28 6.21
C LEU A 355 -6.04 2.95 4.85
N MET A 356 -6.49 2.18 3.84
CA MET A 356 -6.78 2.69 2.50
C MET A 356 -8.26 2.58 2.21
N LEU A 357 -8.94 3.73 2.14
CA LEU A 357 -10.36 3.79 1.81
C LEU A 357 -10.59 3.45 0.35
N GLY A 358 -11.61 2.66 0.07
CA GLY A 358 -12.02 2.31 -1.28
C GLY A 358 -13.29 3.03 -1.78
N CYS A 359 -14.03 3.71 -0.90
CA CYS A 359 -15.32 4.33 -1.23
C CYS A 359 -15.21 5.67 -1.97
N GLU A 360 -16.32 6.11 -2.61
CA GLU A 360 -16.48 7.49 -3.05
C GLU A 360 -16.54 8.41 -1.83
N LEU A 361 -15.59 9.35 -1.71
CA LEU A 361 -15.54 10.22 -0.55
C LEU A 361 -16.59 11.34 -0.61
N THR A 362 -16.98 11.76 -1.81
CA THR A 362 -17.85 12.95 -1.98
C THR A 362 -19.30 12.71 -1.59
N ASP A 363 -19.71 11.45 -1.36
CA ASP A 363 -21.06 11.10 -0.91
C ASP A 363 -21.11 10.21 0.34
N VAL A 364 -20.05 10.26 1.14
CA VAL A 364 -19.95 9.50 2.42
C VAL A 364 -21.09 9.87 3.36
N ASP A 365 -21.78 8.87 3.91
CA ASP A 365 -22.86 9.05 4.88
C ASP A 365 -22.33 9.38 6.32
N GLU A 366 -23.22 9.84 7.20
CA GLU A 366 -22.88 10.20 8.58
C GLU A 366 -22.27 9.03 9.37
N TRP A 367 -22.74 7.80 9.11
CA TRP A 367 -22.21 6.61 9.77
C TRP A 367 -20.77 6.34 9.35
N THR A 368 -20.52 6.30 8.06
CA THR A 368 -19.16 6.11 7.53
C THR A 368 -18.25 7.23 8.01
N MET A 369 -18.70 8.49 7.97
CA MET A 369 -17.95 9.62 8.51
C MET A 369 -17.59 9.41 9.99
N SER A 370 -18.50 8.90 10.81
CA SER A 370 -18.24 8.63 12.23
C SER A 370 -17.14 7.61 12.48
N LEU A 371 -16.92 6.69 11.55
CA LEU A 371 -15.80 5.74 11.60
C LEU A 371 -14.48 6.43 11.21
N LEU A 372 -14.51 7.25 10.14
CA LEU A 372 -13.34 7.90 9.55
C LEU A 372 -12.77 9.03 10.40
N THR A 373 -13.53 9.53 11.37
CA THR A 373 -13.15 10.67 12.22
C THR A 373 -13.08 10.31 13.72
N ASN A 374 -13.13 9.02 14.07
CA ASN A 374 -12.92 8.59 15.45
C ASN A 374 -11.43 8.55 15.79
N ASP A 375 -10.88 9.67 16.25
CA ASP A 375 -9.47 9.82 16.59
C ASP A 375 -8.98 8.86 17.68
N ALA A 376 -9.87 8.42 18.59
CA ALA A 376 -9.51 7.47 19.63
C ALA A 376 -9.19 6.08 19.06
N VAL A 377 -9.93 5.64 18.04
CA VAL A 377 -9.72 4.37 17.35
C VAL A 377 -8.57 4.50 16.36
N LEU A 378 -8.58 5.54 15.51
CA LEU A 378 -7.52 5.79 14.53
C LEU A 378 -6.16 6.01 15.20
N GLY A 379 -6.14 6.60 16.40
CA GLY A 379 -4.94 6.82 17.20
C GLY A 379 -4.15 5.54 17.53
N LEU A 380 -4.80 4.38 17.56
CA LEU A 380 -4.11 3.09 17.74
C LEU A 380 -3.02 2.86 16.70
N THR A 381 -3.21 3.29 15.46
CA THR A 381 -2.22 3.13 14.39
C THR A 381 -0.91 3.86 14.69
N LYS A 382 -0.96 4.94 15.48
CA LYS A 382 0.18 5.80 15.82
C LYS A 382 0.74 5.54 17.21
N HIS A 383 -0.15 5.26 18.19
CA HIS A 383 0.18 5.27 19.62
C HIS A 383 0.13 3.90 20.28
N SER A 384 0.02 2.81 19.51
CA SER A 384 0.09 1.45 20.03
C SER A 384 1.24 0.66 19.43
N HIS A 385 1.64 -0.41 20.14
CA HIS A 385 2.67 -1.34 19.70
C HIS A 385 2.42 -2.73 20.32
N GLY A 386 3.15 -3.74 19.84
CA GLY A 386 3.12 -5.09 20.40
C GLY A 386 1.76 -5.80 20.28
N ALA A 387 0.93 -5.41 19.31
CA ALA A 387 -0.37 -6.02 19.10
C ALA A 387 -0.28 -7.52 18.86
N HIS A 388 -1.09 -8.30 19.58
CA HIS A 388 -1.13 -9.75 19.46
C HIS A 388 -2.49 -10.32 19.86
N GLN A 389 -2.79 -11.54 19.39
CA GLN A 389 -3.97 -12.28 19.76
C GLN A 389 -3.76 -12.99 21.11
N VAL A 390 -4.48 -12.53 22.15
CA VAL A 390 -4.38 -13.08 23.52
C VAL A 390 -5.15 -14.39 23.66
N LEU A 391 -6.32 -14.45 23.00
CA LEU A 391 -7.23 -15.58 23.11
C LEU A 391 -8.03 -15.73 21.82
N ARG A 392 -8.23 -16.98 21.41
CA ARG A 392 -9.17 -17.34 20.36
C ARG A 392 -9.95 -18.57 20.79
N THR A 393 -11.27 -18.48 20.72
CA THR A 393 -12.21 -19.59 20.90
C THR A 393 -12.99 -19.81 19.60
N PHE A 394 -14.00 -20.65 19.64
CA PHE A 394 -14.91 -20.86 18.51
C PHE A 394 -15.78 -19.62 18.22
N ASP A 395 -16.16 -18.88 19.27
CA ASP A 395 -17.13 -17.78 19.19
C ASP A 395 -16.50 -16.39 19.34
N PHE A 396 -15.25 -16.33 19.81
CA PHE A 396 -14.72 -15.06 20.26
C PHE A 396 -13.19 -14.97 20.22
N ILE A 397 -12.70 -13.77 19.92
CA ILE A 397 -11.27 -13.46 19.81
C ILE A 397 -10.95 -12.23 20.65
N VAL A 398 -9.81 -12.24 21.36
CA VAL A 398 -9.28 -11.09 22.09
C VAL A 398 -7.92 -10.70 21.53
N TRP A 399 -7.78 -9.43 21.20
CA TRP A 399 -6.52 -8.79 20.87
C TRP A 399 -6.13 -7.80 21.94
N GLN A 400 -4.83 -7.65 22.13
CA GLN A 400 -4.24 -6.68 23.04
C GLN A 400 -3.09 -5.95 22.35
N ALA A 401 -2.93 -4.65 22.65
CA ALA A 401 -1.78 -3.85 22.27
C ALA A 401 -1.41 -2.94 23.43
N GLU A 402 -0.15 -2.53 23.50
CA GLU A 402 0.38 -1.63 24.51
C GLU A 402 0.44 -0.20 23.96
N GLY A 403 0.09 0.79 24.80
CA GLY A 403 0.20 2.20 24.50
C GLY A 403 1.54 2.80 24.92
N GLU A 404 1.86 3.98 24.41
CA GLU A 404 3.15 4.68 24.66
C GLU A 404 3.39 5.04 26.15
N HIS A 405 2.34 5.15 26.94
CA HIS A 405 2.42 5.53 28.36
C HIS A 405 1.94 4.43 29.30
N GLY A 406 1.92 3.17 28.83
CA GLY A 406 1.52 2.00 29.61
C GLY A 406 0.03 1.70 29.60
N GLU A 407 -0.75 2.44 28.79
CA GLU A 407 -2.13 2.05 28.52
C GLU A 407 -2.17 0.66 27.86
N GLN A 408 -3.26 -0.06 28.09
CA GLN A 408 -3.52 -1.31 27.40
C GLN A 408 -4.77 -1.14 26.54
N TYR A 409 -4.65 -1.46 25.27
CA TYR A 409 -5.77 -1.50 24.33
C TYR A 409 -6.24 -2.94 24.21
N VAL A 410 -7.53 -3.19 24.42
CA VAL A 410 -8.10 -4.52 24.33
C VAL A 410 -9.30 -4.50 23.40
N ALA A 411 -9.28 -5.36 22.38
CA ALA A 411 -10.37 -5.60 21.46
C ALA A 411 -10.96 -6.99 21.68
N MET A 412 -12.25 -7.06 22.00
CA MET A 412 -13.02 -8.29 22.21
C MET A 412 -14.00 -8.46 21.03
N PHE A 413 -13.72 -9.36 20.13
CA PHE A 413 -14.49 -9.59 18.90
C PHE A 413 -15.43 -10.78 19.06
N ASN A 414 -16.71 -10.58 18.81
CA ASN A 414 -17.68 -11.64 18.66
C ASN A 414 -17.67 -12.16 17.21
N ILE A 415 -17.25 -13.38 17.01
CA ILE A 415 -17.21 -14.03 15.69
C ILE A 415 -18.36 -15.04 15.49
N ALA A 416 -19.27 -15.15 16.46
CA ALA A 416 -20.46 -15.99 16.37
C ALA A 416 -21.61 -15.33 15.61
N GLY A 417 -22.51 -16.13 15.10
CA GLY A 417 -23.74 -15.68 14.42
C GLY A 417 -24.86 -15.16 15.36
N TRP A 418 -24.56 -14.92 16.64
CA TRP A 418 -25.50 -14.42 17.65
C TRP A 418 -24.79 -13.47 18.64
N PRO A 419 -25.52 -12.53 19.27
CA PRO A 419 -24.95 -11.68 20.30
C PRO A 419 -24.67 -12.49 21.57
N ASP A 420 -23.58 -12.20 22.26
CA ASP A 420 -23.22 -12.90 23.49
C ASP A 420 -22.45 -11.97 24.46
N THR A 421 -22.26 -12.44 25.71
CA THR A 421 -21.46 -11.76 26.72
C THR A 421 -20.17 -12.54 26.96
N PHE A 422 -19.05 -11.89 26.67
CA PHE A 422 -17.72 -12.47 26.82
C PHE A 422 -16.96 -11.86 27.98
N SER A 423 -16.05 -12.65 28.55
CA SER A 423 -15.19 -12.19 29.64
C SER A 423 -13.77 -12.68 29.43
N VAL A 424 -12.79 -11.79 29.67
CA VAL A 424 -11.37 -12.13 29.70
C VAL A 424 -10.78 -11.70 31.03
N SER A 425 -10.05 -12.58 31.72
CA SER A 425 -9.45 -12.25 33.01
C SER A 425 -8.29 -11.28 32.86
N THR A 426 -8.08 -10.40 33.86
CA THR A 426 -6.91 -9.51 33.93
C THR A 426 -5.60 -10.31 33.95
N GLU A 427 -5.60 -11.49 34.61
CA GLU A 427 -4.45 -12.43 34.57
C GLU A 427 -4.09 -12.84 33.15
N LYS A 428 -5.10 -13.18 32.30
CA LYS A 428 -4.89 -13.56 30.89
C LYS A 428 -4.35 -12.41 30.07
N LEU A 429 -4.70 -11.18 30.41
CA LEU A 429 -4.18 -9.95 29.82
C LEU A 429 -2.83 -9.50 30.42
N GLY A 430 -2.27 -10.24 31.38
CA GLY A 430 -1.04 -9.86 32.08
C GLY A 430 -1.17 -8.59 32.93
N LEU A 431 -2.38 -8.26 33.41
CA LEU A 431 -2.68 -7.05 34.14
C LEU A 431 -2.80 -7.30 35.64
N GLU A 432 -2.12 -6.48 36.45
CA GLU A 432 -2.19 -6.51 37.91
C GLU A 432 -2.80 -5.23 38.46
N GLY A 433 -3.65 -5.41 39.51
CA GLY A 433 -4.33 -4.29 40.17
C GLY A 433 -5.56 -3.80 39.41
N ALA A 434 -5.99 -2.60 39.73
CA ALA A 434 -7.20 -2.00 39.18
C ALA A 434 -6.91 -1.17 37.93
N TRP A 435 -7.82 -1.22 36.95
CA TRP A 435 -7.70 -0.52 35.67
C TRP A 435 -8.99 0.20 35.31
N GLU A 436 -8.91 1.49 35.03
CA GLU A 436 -10.02 2.28 34.48
C GLU A 436 -10.28 1.89 33.04
N VAL A 437 -11.56 1.71 32.69
CA VAL A 437 -12.01 1.27 31.35
C VAL A 437 -12.64 2.46 30.62
N THR A 438 -12.19 2.71 29.40
CA THR A 438 -12.81 3.67 28.48
C THR A 438 -13.10 2.99 27.14
N ASP A 439 -14.34 3.01 26.69
CA ASP A 439 -14.72 2.55 25.35
C ASP A 439 -14.21 3.53 24.29
N LEU A 440 -13.45 3.04 23.29
CA LEU A 440 -12.86 3.90 22.27
C LEU A 440 -13.87 4.32 21.19
N TRP A 441 -14.93 3.55 20.96
CA TRP A 441 -15.95 3.92 19.99
C TRP A 441 -16.91 4.99 20.50
N THR A 442 -17.23 5.00 21.79
CA THR A 442 -18.17 5.95 22.39
C THR A 442 -17.51 7.05 23.22
N GLY A 443 -16.27 6.81 23.66
CA GLY A 443 -15.57 7.68 24.63
C GLY A 443 -16.10 7.54 26.07
N GLU A 444 -17.03 6.63 26.34
CA GLU A 444 -17.64 6.45 27.66
C GLU A 444 -16.66 5.76 28.64
N LYS A 445 -16.63 6.29 29.88
CA LYS A 445 -15.95 5.66 31.02
C LYS A 445 -16.86 4.61 31.64
N GLU A 446 -16.41 3.36 31.68
CA GLU A 446 -17.21 2.21 32.12
C GLU A 446 -16.86 1.73 33.56
N GLY A 447 -16.10 2.55 34.29
CA GLY A 447 -15.67 2.22 35.64
C GLY A 447 -14.31 1.54 35.70
N THR A 448 -14.11 0.67 36.68
CA THR A 448 -12.82 0.05 36.98
C THR A 448 -12.95 -1.49 37.02
N ILE A 449 -11.96 -2.18 36.49
CA ILE A 449 -11.84 -3.64 36.58
C ILE A 449 -10.60 -4.03 37.39
N ASP A 450 -10.66 -5.16 38.11
CA ASP A 450 -9.54 -5.75 38.87
C ASP A 450 -9.38 -7.25 38.66
N ARG A 451 -10.37 -7.92 38.03
CA ARG A 451 -10.38 -9.37 37.82
C ARG A 451 -10.64 -9.77 36.38
N ALA A 452 -11.57 -9.11 35.72
CA ALA A 452 -11.97 -9.44 34.35
C ALA A 452 -12.58 -8.23 33.64
N LEU A 453 -12.35 -8.14 32.33
CA LEU A 453 -13.09 -7.30 31.41
C LEU A 453 -14.24 -8.14 30.84
N THR A 454 -15.47 -7.67 31.04
CA THR A 454 -16.70 -8.34 30.57
C THR A 454 -17.49 -7.39 29.70
N ALA A 455 -17.94 -7.84 28.55
CA ALA A 455 -18.72 -7.05 27.62
C ALA A 455 -19.78 -7.88 26.91
N ALA A 456 -20.97 -7.30 26.76
CA ALA A 456 -21.98 -7.78 25.81
C ALA A 456 -21.62 -7.26 24.43
N VAL A 457 -21.47 -8.17 23.46
CA VAL A 457 -21.05 -7.84 22.10
C VAL A 457 -22.08 -8.38 21.12
N GLU A 458 -22.56 -7.52 20.24
CA GLU A 458 -23.50 -7.91 19.18
C GLU A 458 -22.87 -8.90 18.17
N THR A 459 -23.71 -9.56 17.40
CA THR A 459 -23.26 -10.46 16.32
C THR A 459 -22.25 -9.76 15.42
N HIS A 460 -21.08 -10.39 15.20
CA HIS A 460 -19.96 -9.88 14.40
C HIS A 460 -19.41 -8.53 14.90
N GLY A 461 -19.76 -8.15 16.12
CA GLY A 461 -19.37 -6.87 16.71
C GLY A 461 -18.04 -6.93 17.45
N VAL A 462 -17.67 -5.79 18.02
CA VAL A 462 -16.45 -5.61 18.79
C VAL A 462 -16.70 -4.70 20.00
N LYS A 463 -16.06 -5.03 21.11
CA LYS A 463 -15.80 -4.12 22.21
C LYS A 463 -14.33 -3.73 22.17
N LEU A 464 -14.02 -2.46 21.94
CA LEU A 464 -12.66 -1.93 21.88
C LEU A 464 -12.47 -0.91 23.00
N VAL A 465 -11.58 -1.18 23.94
CA VAL A 465 -11.35 -0.35 25.12
C VAL A 465 -9.89 0.06 25.30
N CYS A 466 -9.71 1.20 25.94
CA CYS A 466 -8.44 1.61 26.53
C CYS A 466 -8.52 1.35 28.05
N LEU A 467 -7.52 0.66 28.58
CA LEU A 467 -7.34 0.41 30.01
C LEU A 467 -6.20 1.28 30.53
N LYS A 468 -6.45 2.09 31.56
CA LYS A 468 -5.44 2.89 32.27
C LYS A 468 -5.35 2.43 33.71
N LYS A 469 -4.12 2.32 34.23
CA LYS A 469 -3.92 1.90 35.62
C LYS A 469 -4.59 2.92 36.56
N ALA A 470 -5.47 2.42 37.45
CA ALA A 470 -6.21 3.25 38.39
C ALA A 470 -5.35 3.82 39.52
#